data_2f8f87ac2f24ff1842ae13750e4495bf
#
_entry.id   2f8f87ac2f24ff1842ae13750e4495bf
#
_cell.length_a   1.000
_cell.length_b   1.000
_cell.length_c   1.000
_cell.angle_alpha   90.00
_cell.angle_beta   90.00
_cell.angle_gamma   90.00
#
_symmetry.space_group_name_H-M   'P 1'
#
loop_
_entity.id
_entity.type
_entity.pdbx_description
1 polymer ?
#
loop_
_entity_poly.entity_id
_entity_poly.type
_entity_poly.pdbx_seq_one_letter_code
_entity_poly.pdbx_strand_id
1 'polypeptide(L)'
;MKKIIYFLVSFVLLINNIACTGYKPIFSSGDLQFAIADYSIVGDKKLGKQIYSKLYMSSNKDSSEVKSISVLINVSKEKKATSKDTTGKILEYKINLTTNLNVKDYLTDILILNEIFTSSISYKVQDNFSDTINLENKSVDSLLDKLYQEFLIQLTENLKNK
;
A
#
# COMPACT_ATOMS: atom_id res chain seq x y z
N MET A 1 -50.15 14.12 -26.25
CA MET A 1 -49.30 14.96 -25.37
C MET A 1 -48.74 14.13 -24.19
N LYS A 2 -49.52 13.40 -23.41
CA LYS A 2 -49.01 12.61 -22.25
C LYS A 2 -47.91 11.57 -22.60
N LYS A 3 -48.05 10.87 -23.74
CA LYS A 3 -47.04 9.87 -24.21
C LYS A 3 -45.67 10.50 -24.55
N ILE A 4 -45.66 11.70 -25.05
CA ILE A 4 -44.42 12.44 -25.41
C ILE A 4 -43.67 12.86 -24.09
N ILE A 5 -44.43 13.21 -23.06
CA ILE A 5 -43.85 13.60 -21.74
C ILE A 5 -43.18 12.39 -21.09
N TYR A 6 -43.82 11.21 -21.12
CA TYR A 6 -43.18 9.99 -20.57
C TYR A 6 -41.92 9.58 -21.34
N PHE A 7 -41.90 9.76 -22.64
CA PHE A 7 -40.72 9.49 -23.46
C PHE A 7 -39.56 10.46 -23.12
N LEU A 8 -39.87 11.73 -22.91
CA LEU A 8 -38.91 12.77 -22.54
C LEU A 8 -38.35 12.55 -21.14
N VAL A 9 -39.17 12.17 -20.17
CA VAL A 9 -38.75 11.84 -18.79
C VAL A 9 -37.87 10.58 -18.78
N SER A 10 -38.22 9.54 -19.55
CA SER A 10 -37.42 8.33 -19.68
C SER A 10 -36.05 8.61 -20.32
N PHE A 11 -35.99 9.48 -21.31
CA PHE A 11 -34.75 9.87 -21.98
C PHE A 11 -33.82 10.65 -21.05
N VAL A 12 -34.34 11.56 -20.21
CA VAL A 12 -33.58 12.32 -19.21
C VAL A 12 -33.02 11.39 -18.13
N LEU A 13 -33.76 10.35 -17.71
CA LEU A 13 -33.28 9.36 -16.73
C LEU A 13 -32.14 8.49 -17.29
N LEU A 14 -32.09 8.22 -18.58
CA LEU A 14 -31.03 7.46 -19.23
C LEU A 14 -29.70 8.24 -19.33
N ILE A 15 -29.74 9.56 -19.46
CA ILE A 15 -28.55 10.40 -19.59
C ILE A 15 -27.80 10.54 -18.26
N ASN A 16 -28.46 10.41 -17.11
CA ASN A 16 -27.83 10.54 -15.79
C ASN A 16 -26.96 9.37 -15.38
N ASN A 17 -26.88 8.27 -16.13
CA ASN A 17 -26.07 7.10 -15.81
C ASN A 17 -24.62 7.17 -16.36
N ILE A 18 -24.22 8.25 -17.06
CA ILE A 18 -22.90 8.37 -17.69
C ILE A 18 -21.85 9.03 -16.77
N ALA A 19 -22.22 9.40 -15.54
CA ALA A 19 -21.38 10.22 -14.65
C ALA A 19 -20.31 9.47 -13.82
N CYS A 20 -20.11 8.15 -14.04
CA CYS A 20 -19.14 7.35 -13.25
C CYS A 20 -17.87 6.93 -13.99
N THR A 21 -17.44 7.59 -15.06
CA THR A 21 -16.22 7.21 -15.82
C THR A 21 -15.00 8.09 -15.52
N GLY A 22 -14.90 8.70 -14.34
CA GLY A 22 -13.84 9.66 -14.00
C GLY A 22 -12.79 9.22 -12.98
N TYR A 23 -12.89 8.03 -12.38
CA TYR A 23 -11.85 7.56 -11.47
C TYR A 23 -10.71 6.89 -12.28
N LYS A 24 -9.73 7.68 -12.70
CA LYS A 24 -8.41 7.13 -13.03
C LYS A 24 -7.71 6.87 -11.72
N PRO A 25 -7.39 5.63 -11.36
CA PRO A 25 -6.51 5.37 -10.22
C PRO A 25 -5.23 6.17 -10.45
N ILE A 26 -4.79 6.92 -9.46
CA ILE A 26 -3.60 7.80 -9.50
C ILE A 26 -2.35 7.01 -9.89
N PHE A 27 -2.43 5.70 -9.76
CA PHE A 27 -1.44 4.72 -10.17
C PHE A 27 -2.07 3.71 -11.13
N SER A 28 -2.16 4.05 -12.42
CA SER A 28 -2.26 3.03 -13.45
C SER A 28 -0.87 2.36 -13.54
N SER A 29 -0.85 1.04 -13.56
CA SER A 29 0.38 0.23 -13.72
C SER A 29 1.23 0.58 -14.94
N GLY A 30 0.75 1.48 -15.82
CA GLY A 30 1.46 2.01 -16.99
C GLY A 30 2.44 3.16 -16.69
N ASP A 31 2.34 3.82 -15.53
CA ASP A 31 3.22 4.96 -15.20
C ASP A 31 4.48 4.57 -14.42
N LEU A 32 4.53 3.36 -13.88
CA LEU A 32 5.67 2.86 -13.12
C LEU A 32 6.61 2.08 -14.04
N GLN A 33 7.69 2.73 -14.47
CA GLN A 33 8.69 2.14 -15.35
C GLN A 33 9.97 1.80 -14.58
N PHE A 34 9.90 0.76 -13.75
CA PHE A 34 11.07 0.19 -13.10
C PHE A 34 11.04 -1.33 -13.10
N ALA A 35 12.21 -1.96 -13.09
CA ALA A 35 12.41 -3.39 -12.89
C ALA A 35 13.26 -3.61 -11.62
N ILE A 36 12.90 -4.55 -10.77
CA ILE A 36 13.72 -4.91 -9.62
C ILE A 36 14.76 -5.94 -10.06
N ALA A 37 16.03 -5.52 -10.12
CA ALA A 37 17.16 -6.37 -10.48
C ALA A 37 17.72 -7.12 -9.28
N ASP A 38 17.71 -6.49 -8.09
CA ASP A 38 18.21 -7.09 -6.85
C ASP A 38 17.42 -6.57 -5.64
N TYR A 39 17.37 -7.39 -4.57
CA TYR A 39 16.76 -6.97 -3.31
C TYR A 39 17.42 -7.60 -2.09
N SER A 40 17.34 -6.91 -0.97
CA SER A 40 17.72 -7.45 0.33
C SER A 40 16.70 -7.06 1.41
N ILE A 41 16.52 -7.95 2.39
CA ILE A 41 15.55 -7.78 3.47
C ILE A 41 16.26 -7.89 4.82
N VAL A 42 16.08 -6.87 5.66
CA VAL A 42 16.57 -6.78 7.03
C VAL A 42 15.39 -6.66 8.00
N GLY A 43 15.54 -7.14 9.22
CA GLY A 43 14.48 -7.13 10.24
C GLY A 43 13.46 -8.25 10.07
N ASP A 44 12.15 -7.94 10.12
CA ASP A 44 11.09 -8.93 9.97
C ASP A 44 11.00 -9.43 8.52
N LYS A 45 11.58 -10.63 8.30
CA LYS A 45 11.66 -11.24 6.97
C LYS A 45 10.29 -11.55 6.36
N LYS A 46 9.27 -11.85 7.19
CA LYS A 46 7.91 -12.15 6.70
C LYS A 46 7.28 -10.88 6.12
N LEU A 47 7.31 -9.78 6.87
CA LEU A 47 6.78 -8.51 6.43
C LEU A 47 7.59 -7.93 5.26
N GLY A 48 8.92 -8.05 5.29
CA GLY A 48 9.78 -7.64 4.19
C GLY A 48 9.47 -8.37 2.89
N LYS A 49 9.21 -9.69 2.93
CA LYS A 49 8.76 -10.46 1.76
C LYS A 49 7.39 -10.02 1.24
N GLN A 50 6.46 -9.64 2.12
CA GLN A 50 5.16 -9.11 1.71
C GLN A 50 5.31 -7.77 0.99
N ILE A 51 6.14 -6.86 1.51
CA ILE A 51 6.48 -5.59 0.85
C ILE A 51 7.12 -5.84 -0.52
N TYR A 52 8.15 -6.69 -0.57
CA TYR A 52 8.82 -7.05 -1.81
C TYR A 52 7.85 -7.62 -2.86
N SER A 53 6.97 -8.54 -2.45
CA SER A 53 5.99 -9.15 -3.35
C SER A 53 5.06 -8.11 -3.99
N LYS A 54 4.59 -7.13 -3.21
CA LYS A 54 3.76 -6.02 -3.72
C LYS A 54 4.53 -5.15 -4.72
N LEU A 55 5.79 -4.82 -4.41
CA LEU A 55 6.68 -4.05 -5.30
C LEU A 55 6.96 -4.79 -6.61
N TYR A 56 7.24 -6.10 -6.50
CA TYR A 56 7.52 -6.95 -7.65
C TYR A 56 6.32 -7.09 -8.60
N MET A 57 5.10 -7.16 -8.05
CA MET A 57 3.86 -7.18 -8.85
C MET A 57 3.63 -5.88 -9.62
N SER A 58 4.15 -4.76 -9.13
CA SER A 58 4.03 -3.44 -9.77
C SER A 58 5.22 -3.10 -10.68
N SER A 59 6.29 -3.91 -10.63
CA SER A 59 7.45 -3.72 -11.50
C SER A 59 7.13 -4.21 -12.92
N ASN A 60 7.63 -3.48 -13.93
CA ASN A 60 7.50 -3.87 -15.32
C ASN A 60 8.72 -4.69 -15.76
N LYS A 61 8.49 -5.91 -16.26
CA LYS A 61 9.57 -6.84 -16.64
C LYS A 61 9.89 -6.82 -18.13
N ASP A 62 9.01 -6.28 -18.95
CA ASP A 62 8.99 -6.61 -20.39
C ASP A 62 9.47 -5.48 -21.29
N SER A 63 9.96 -4.35 -20.76
CA SER A 63 10.45 -3.27 -21.60
C SER A 63 11.96 -3.05 -21.45
N SER A 64 12.67 -3.01 -22.55
CA SER A 64 14.12 -2.75 -22.65
C SER A 64 14.53 -1.32 -22.20
N GLU A 65 13.55 -0.45 -22.00
CA GLU A 65 13.75 0.96 -21.59
C GLU A 65 13.49 1.20 -20.09
N VAL A 66 13.25 0.15 -19.30
CA VAL A 66 12.90 0.27 -17.90
C VAL A 66 14.13 0.38 -17.02
N LYS A 67 14.10 1.34 -16.10
CA LYS A 67 15.17 1.55 -15.12
C LYS A 67 15.28 0.37 -14.15
N SER A 68 16.43 -0.29 -14.14
CA SER A 68 16.72 -1.39 -13.20
C SER A 68 17.11 -0.82 -11.84
N ILE A 69 16.46 -1.29 -10.76
CA ILE A 69 16.71 -0.83 -9.40
C ILE A 69 17.11 -1.97 -8.47
N SER A 70 17.91 -1.66 -7.46
CA SER A 70 18.12 -2.48 -6.27
C SER A 70 17.35 -1.90 -5.08
N VAL A 71 16.73 -2.78 -4.27
CA VAL A 71 15.89 -2.37 -3.14
C VAL A 71 16.35 -3.03 -1.85
N LEU A 72 16.74 -2.23 -0.85
CA LEU A 72 16.94 -2.69 0.52
C LEU A 72 15.70 -2.37 1.35
N ILE A 73 15.09 -3.39 1.93
CA ILE A 73 13.89 -3.30 2.77
C ILE A 73 14.30 -3.62 4.21
N ASN A 74 14.26 -2.64 5.10
CA ASN A 74 14.45 -2.86 6.52
C ASN A 74 13.15 -2.56 7.25
N VAL A 75 12.51 -3.60 7.81
CA VAL A 75 11.18 -3.50 8.41
C VAL A 75 11.16 -4.03 9.83
N SER A 76 10.48 -3.29 10.71
CA SER A 76 10.22 -3.68 12.10
C SER A 76 8.76 -3.47 12.47
N LYS A 77 8.22 -4.41 13.24
CA LYS A 77 6.88 -4.36 13.81
C LYS A 77 6.98 -4.37 15.33
N GLU A 78 6.33 -3.40 15.97
CA GLU A 78 6.18 -3.35 17.41
C GLU A 78 4.69 -3.44 17.78
N LYS A 79 4.36 -4.27 18.80
CA LYS A 79 3.01 -4.41 19.35
C LYS A 79 3.04 -4.02 20.83
N LYS A 80 2.20 -3.05 21.21
CA LYS A 80 2.05 -2.57 22.59
C LYS A 80 0.62 -2.64 23.05
N ALA A 81 0.36 -3.03 24.30
CA ALA A 81 -0.91 -2.86 24.95
C ALA A 81 -1.16 -1.37 25.25
N THR A 82 -2.28 -0.83 24.81
CA THR A 82 -2.65 0.59 24.99
C THR A 82 -3.76 0.80 26.00
N SER A 83 -4.58 -0.24 26.26
CA SER A 83 -5.66 -0.17 27.25
C SER A 83 -5.76 -1.48 28.02
N LYS A 84 -6.06 -1.38 29.32
CA LYS A 84 -6.32 -2.49 30.24
C LYS A 84 -7.54 -2.15 31.09
N ASP A 85 -8.25 -3.18 31.53
CA ASP A 85 -9.30 -3.03 32.54
C ASP A 85 -8.73 -2.94 33.97
N THR A 86 -9.63 -2.84 34.95
CA THR A 86 -9.27 -2.74 36.39
C THR A 86 -8.61 -4.00 36.94
N THR A 87 -8.71 -5.14 36.24
CA THR A 87 -8.09 -6.42 36.61
C THR A 87 -6.74 -6.63 35.93
N GLY A 88 -6.33 -5.72 35.02
CA GLY A 88 -5.11 -5.80 34.27
C GLY A 88 -5.24 -6.56 32.92
N LYS A 89 -6.45 -7.04 32.58
CA LYS A 89 -6.72 -7.68 31.28
C LYS A 89 -6.58 -6.64 30.17
N ILE A 90 -5.83 -6.98 29.10
CA ILE A 90 -5.62 -6.09 27.97
C ILE A 90 -6.91 -5.99 27.14
N LEU A 91 -7.33 -4.76 26.85
CA LEU A 91 -8.51 -4.43 26.07
C LEU A 91 -8.17 -3.97 24.64
N GLU A 92 -6.98 -3.40 24.46
CA GLU A 92 -6.56 -2.85 23.17
C GLU A 92 -5.06 -2.99 22.96
N TYR A 93 -4.67 -3.27 21.72
CA TYR A 93 -3.29 -3.24 21.25
C TYR A 93 -3.11 -2.16 20.19
N LYS A 94 -1.91 -1.59 20.15
CA LYS A 94 -1.41 -0.76 19.05
C LYS A 94 -0.25 -1.46 18.37
N ILE A 95 -0.30 -1.52 17.04
CA ILE A 95 0.82 -1.95 16.19
C ILE A 95 1.46 -0.71 15.59
N ASN A 96 2.78 -0.61 15.71
CA ASN A 96 3.60 0.34 14.98
C ASN A 96 4.42 -0.46 13.96
N LEU A 97 4.34 -0.04 12.70
CA LEU A 97 5.15 -0.58 11.61
C LEU A 97 6.10 0.52 11.14
N THR A 98 7.40 0.23 11.17
CA THR A 98 8.44 1.13 10.66
C THR A 98 9.20 0.40 9.57
N THR A 99 9.32 1.03 8.40
CA THR A 99 10.05 0.47 7.25
C THR A 99 10.97 1.53 6.69
N ASN A 100 12.26 1.22 6.59
CA ASN A 100 13.23 2.00 5.84
C ASN A 100 13.42 1.33 4.48
N LEU A 101 13.14 2.07 3.41
CA LEU A 101 13.30 1.64 2.03
C LEU A 101 14.43 2.45 1.38
N ASN A 102 15.49 1.76 1.01
CA ASN A 102 16.60 2.34 0.25
C ASN A 102 16.58 1.76 -1.16
N VAL A 103 16.43 2.63 -2.14
CA VAL A 103 16.38 2.28 -3.56
C VAL A 103 17.52 2.94 -4.29
N LYS A 104 18.26 2.14 -5.04
CA LYS A 104 19.36 2.60 -5.88
C LYS A 104 19.18 2.16 -7.33
N ASP A 105 19.75 2.89 -8.24
CA ASP A 105 19.95 2.43 -9.60
C ASP A 105 20.90 1.24 -9.60
N TYR A 106 20.49 0.12 -10.21
CA TYR A 106 21.26 -1.12 -10.16
C TYR A 106 22.59 -1.05 -10.90
N LEU A 107 22.66 -0.27 -11.98
CA LEU A 107 23.84 -0.19 -12.81
C LEU A 107 24.87 0.84 -12.31
N THR A 108 24.38 1.96 -11.79
CA THR A 108 25.22 3.11 -11.41
C THR A 108 25.44 3.24 -9.91
N ASP A 109 24.72 2.45 -9.08
CA ASP A 109 24.65 2.53 -7.61
C ASP A 109 24.19 3.91 -7.08
N ILE A 110 23.64 4.76 -7.96
CA ILE A 110 23.14 6.09 -7.57
C ILE A 110 21.88 5.93 -6.74
N LEU A 111 21.84 6.62 -5.60
CA LEU A 111 20.71 6.65 -4.71
C LEU A 111 19.49 7.32 -5.38
N ILE A 112 18.36 6.60 -5.45
CA ILE A 112 17.09 7.10 -5.98
C ILE A 112 16.21 7.56 -4.84
N LEU A 113 16.06 6.72 -3.78
CA LEU A 113 15.20 6.98 -2.65
C LEU A 113 15.80 6.38 -1.37
N ASN A 114 15.76 7.09 -0.27
CA ASN A 114 16.07 6.57 1.06
C ASN A 114 15.11 7.21 2.07
N GLU A 115 14.02 6.51 2.37
CA GLU A 115 12.93 7.04 3.18
C GLU A 115 12.50 6.07 4.27
N ILE A 116 12.07 6.64 5.40
CA ILE A 116 11.52 5.91 6.54
C ILE A 116 10.01 6.16 6.58
N PHE A 117 9.25 5.10 6.40
CA PHE A 117 7.81 5.10 6.52
C PHE A 117 7.40 4.55 7.88
N THR A 118 6.56 5.28 8.62
CA THR A 118 6.03 4.84 9.90
C THR A 118 4.53 4.96 9.90
N SER A 119 3.86 3.88 10.23
CA SER A 119 2.40 3.85 10.34
C SER A 119 1.96 3.04 11.55
N SER A 120 0.82 3.38 12.12
CA SER A 120 0.30 2.67 13.28
C SER A 120 -1.21 2.49 13.21
N ILE A 121 -1.68 1.42 13.86
CA ILE A 121 -3.10 1.10 13.99
C ILE A 121 -3.38 0.49 15.35
N SER A 122 -4.50 0.84 15.96
CA SER A 122 -5.01 0.20 17.17
C SER A 122 -6.14 -0.76 16.85
N TYR A 123 -6.24 -1.85 17.61
CA TYR A 123 -7.35 -2.78 17.52
C TYR A 123 -7.74 -3.33 18.90
N LYS A 124 -9.03 -3.60 19.09
CA LYS A 124 -9.57 -4.13 20.33
C LYS A 124 -9.38 -5.64 20.41
N VAL A 125 -9.08 -6.12 21.61
CA VAL A 125 -9.11 -7.55 21.92
C VAL A 125 -10.57 -8.02 21.86
N GLN A 126 -10.79 -9.12 21.15
CA GLN A 126 -12.10 -9.75 21.02
C GLN A 126 -12.27 -10.81 22.10
N ASP A 127 -13.52 -11.23 22.37
CA ASP A 127 -13.80 -12.29 23.33
C ASP A 127 -13.20 -13.63 22.90
N ASN A 128 -13.17 -13.88 21.60
CA ASN A 128 -12.51 -15.05 21.01
C ASN A 128 -11.07 -14.70 20.60
N PHE A 129 -10.11 -15.52 21.03
CA PHE A 129 -8.70 -15.36 20.69
C PHE A 129 -8.44 -15.40 19.18
N SER A 130 -9.11 -16.32 18.46
CA SER A 130 -8.97 -16.42 16.99
C SER A 130 -9.38 -15.13 16.28
N ASP A 131 -10.46 -14.48 16.75
CA ASP A 131 -10.94 -13.23 16.17
C ASP A 131 -9.95 -12.08 16.43
N THR A 132 -9.32 -12.08 17.62
CA THR A 132 -8.25 -11.13 17.94
C THR A 132 -7.05 -11.28 16.99
N ILE A 133 -6.62 -12.52 16.72
CA ILE A 133 -5.51 -12.78 15.77
C ILE A 133 -5.89 -12.40 14.34
N ASN A 134 -7.11 -12.71 13.90
CA ASN A 134 -7.58 -12.32 12.58
C ASN A 134 -7.61 -10.79 12.43
N LEU A 135 -8.03 -10.08 13.47
CA LEU A 135 -8.06 -8.62 13.48
C LEU A 135 -6.64 -8.03 13.48
N GLU A 136 -5.70 -8.63 14.23
CA GLU A 136 -4.28 -8.27 14.18
C GLU A 136 -3.72 -8.41 12.75
N ASN A 137 -3.93 -9.56 12.11
CA ASN A 137 -3.43 -9.81 10.76
C ASN A 137 -4.00 -8.80 9.74
N LYS A 138 -5.32 -8.56 9.77
CA LYS A 138 -5.95 -7.52 8.93
C LYS A 138 -5.38 -6.13 9.19
N SER A 139 -5.08 -5.81 10.44
CA SER A 139 -4.47 -4.53 10.83
C SER A 139 -3.07 -4.40 10.25
N VAL A 140 -2.26 -5.46 10.31
CA VAL A 140 -0.92 -5.48 9.70
C VAL A 140 -1.00 -5.33 8.17
N ASP A 141 -1.90 -6.07 7.53
CA ASP A 141 -2.10 -5.98 6.07
C ASP A 141 -2.50 -4.55 5.64
N SER A 142 -3.40 -3.91 6.41
CA SER A 142 -3.80 -2.52 6.17
C SER A 142 -2.63 -1.53 6.31
N LEU A 143 -1.74 -1.74 7.30
CA LEU A 143 -0.53 -0.92 7.46
C LEU A 143 0.44 -1.11 6.30
N LEU A 144 0.62 -2.36 5.82
CA LEU A 144 1.45 -2.67 4.67
C LEU A 144 0.92 -2.05 3.38
N ASP A 145 -0.41 -2.05 3.18
CA ASP A 145 -1.04 -1.43 2.01
C ASP A 145 -0.83 0.08 2.01
N LYS A 146 -1.03 0.73 3.16
CA LYS A 146 -0.78 2.17 3.31
C LYS A 146 0.67 2.53 3.03
N LEU A 147 1.62 1.83 3.65
CA LEU A 147 3.05 2.01 3.45
C LEU A 147 3.44 1.82 1.96
N TYR A 148 2.91 0.78 1.33
CA TYR A 148 3.15 0.50 -0.07
C TYR A 148 2.68 1.64 -0.98
N GLN A 149 1.49 2.20 -0.73
CA GLN A 149 0.98 3.35 -1.49
C GLN A 149 1.88 4.60 -1.32
N GLU A 150 2.26 4.92 -0.09
CA GLU A 150 3.16 6.04 0.21
C GLU A 150 4.52 5.86 -0.49
N PHE A 151 5.08 4.65 -0.44
CA PHE A 151 6.33 4.32 -1.12
C PHE A 151 6.23 4.50 -2.63
N LEU A 152 5.17 3.99 -3.28
CA LEU A 152 5.00 4.14 -4.72
C LEU A 152 4.93 5.60 -5.16
N ILE A 153 4.27 6.46 -4.37
CA ILE A 153 4.22 7.90 -4.62
C ILE A 153 5.63 8.46 -4.66
N GLN A 154 6.39 8.25 -3.58
CA GLN A 154 7.74 8.78 -3.42
C GLN A 154 8.70 8.22 -4.48
N LEU A 155 8.61 6.93 -4.79
CA LEU A 155 9.44 6.31 -5.82
C LEU A 155 9.15 6.92 -7.20
N THR A 156 7.87 7.09 -7.55
CA THR A 156 7.47 7.65 -8.85
C THR A 156 7.95 9.09 -9.02
N GLU A 157 7.81 9.90 -7.97
CA GLU A 157 8.28 11.29 -7.97
C GLU A 157 9.79 11.36 -8.16
N ASN A 158 10.56 10.52 -7.45
CA ASN A 158 12.01 10.50 -7.55
C ASN A 158 12.53 9.92 -8.89
N LEU A 159 11.80 8.99 -9.50
CA LEU A 159 12.16 8.46 -10.83
C LEU A 159 11.89 9.46 -11.96
N LYS A 160 10.86 10.32 -11.83
CA LYS A 160 10.53 11.35 -12.83
C LYS A 160 11.48 12.57 -12.77
N ASN A 161 12.04 12.86 -11.60
CA ASN A 161 12.89 14.04 -11.37
C ASN A 161 14.38 13.80 -11.64
N LYS A 162 14.78 12.62 -12.07
CA LYS A 162 16.14 12.21 -12.42
C LYS A 162 16.22 11.64 -13.83
#